data_20686d704d84578522afaa7c71afdae1
#
_entry.id   20686d704d84578522afaa7c71afdae1
#
_cell.length_a   1.000
_cell.length_b   1.000
_cell.length_c   1.000
_cell.angle_alpha   90.00
_cell.angle_beta   90.00
_cell.angle_gamma   90.00
#
_symmetry.space_group_name_H-M   'P 1'
#
loop_
_entity.id
_entity.type
_entity.pdbx_description
1 polymer ?
#
loop_
_entity_poly.entity_id
_entity_poly.type
_entity_poly.pdbx_seq_one_letter_code
_entity_poly.pdbx_strand_id
1 'polypeptide(L)'
;MFKLKLNTSRAAMFGAFAIGALAFSASASAAPVTLFPFFTVPSAQAYQPSVQAAPDENQGSAVEMPARLKRQIVSYPTREAPGTVIIDTPNTYLYYVLGGGQAIRYGIGVGREGFTWSGVQAVTKKAEWPDWTPPPEMIARQPYLPRHMAGGPGNPLGARAMYLGGTVYRIHGTNAPQTIGT
;
A
#
# COMPACT_ATOMS: atom_id res chain seq x y z
N MET A 1 0.87 -15.05 20.17
CA MET A 1 -0.21 -14.57 19.28
C MET A 1 -0.48 -13.11 19.57
N PHE A 2 -0.32 -12.26 18.59
CA PHE A 2 -0.38 -10.81 18.73
C PHE A 2 -1.68 -10.26 18.16
N LYS A 3 -2.38 -9.37 18.87
CA LYS A 3 -3.68 -8.81 18.44
C LYS A 3 -3.59 -7.28 18.36
N LEU A 4 -4.06 -6.74 17.24
CA LEU A 4 -4.08 -5.31 16.97
C LEU A 4 -5.52 -4.85 16.73
N LYS A 5 -5.99 -3.83 17.47
CA LYS A 5 -7.28 -3.20 17.19
C LYS A 5 -7.08 -1.93 16.37
N LEU A 6 -7.66 -1.87 15.17
CA LEU A 6 -7.81 -0.62 14.43
C LEU A 6 -9.04 0.11 14.96
N ASN A 7 -8.82 1.23 15.64
CA ASN A 7 -9.92 2.10 16.06
C ASN A 7 -10.24 3.05 14.88
N THR A 8 -11.27 2.71 14.09
CA THR A 8 -11.80 3.62 13.07
C THR A 8 -12.88 4.46 13.70
N SER A 9 -12.54 5.61 14.27
CA SER A 9 -13.52 6.63 14.64
C SER A 9 -14.14 7.18 13.37
N ARG A 10 -15.33 6.68 13.00
CA ARG A 10 -16.18 7.32 12.00
C ARG A 10 -16.86 8.51 12.65
N ALA A 11 -16.38 9.71 12.37
CA ALA A 11 -17.14 10.92 12.55
C ALA A 11 -18.25 10.93 11.46
N ALA A 12 -19.48 10.64 11.85
CA ALA A 12 -20.64 10.83 11.02
C ALA A 12 -20.98 12.31 11.03
N MET A 13 -20.62 13.04 9.97
CA MET A 13 -21.23 14.35 9.68
C MET A 13 -22.41 14.11 8.75
N PHE A 14 -23.60 14.21 9.31
CA PHE A 14 -24.85 14.42 8.58
C PHE A 14 -24.88 15.89 8.13
N GLY A 15 -24.69 16.13 6.85
CA GLY A 15 -24.97 17.40 6.19
C GLY A 15 -26.00 17.15 5.11
N ALA A 16 -27.28 17.42 5.42
CA ALA A 16 -28.33 17.47 4.43
C ALA A 16 -28.22 18.80 3.68
N PHE A 17 -28.08 18.75 2.36
CA PHE A 17 -28.41 19.87 1.48
C PHE A 17 -29.24 19.38 0.31
N ALA A 18 -30.43 19.94 0.24
CA ALA A 18 -31.43 19.69 -0.78
C ALA A 18 -31.33 20.75 -1.89
N ILE A 19 -31.65 20.30 -3.12
CA ILE A 19 -32.37 20.99 -4.19
C ILE A 19 -31.61 22.03 -5.04
N GLY A 20 -31.65 21.80 -6.36
CA GLY A 20 -31.42 22.80 -7.41
C GLY A 20 -31.30 22.17 -8.79
N ALA A 21 -32.40 21.69 -9.36
CA ALA A 21 -32.48 21.36 -10.77
C ALA A 21 -32.62 22.62 -11.59
N LEU A 22 -31.73 22.83 -12.56
CA LEU A 22 -31.99 23.73 -13.71
C LEU A 22 -31.40 23.07 -14.96
N ALA A 23 -32.31 22.58 -15.79
CA ALA A 23 -32.05 22.15 -17.15
C ALA A 23 -31.89 23.39 -18.04
N PHE A 24 -30.81 23.47 -18.81
CA PHE A 24 -30.72 24.29 -20.00
C PHE A 24 -30.28 23.45 -21.18
N SER A 25 -31.22 23.08 -22.02
CA SER A 25 -31.00 22.57 -23.37
C SER A 25 -30.75 23.80 -24.29
N ALA A 26 -29.60 23.87 -24.91
CA ALA A 26 -29.34 24.73 -26.02
C ALA A 26 -28.79 23.90 -27.18
N SER A 27 -29.66 23.59 -28.10
CA SER A 27 -29.31 23.06 -29.41
C SER A 27 -28.78 24.17 -30.27
N ALA A 28 -27.50 24.19 -30.60
CA ALA A 28 -26.94 25.06 -31.63
C ALA A 28 -26.70 24.20 -32.89
N SER A 29 -27.60 24.33 -33.86
CA SER A 29 -27.45 23.83 -35.22
C SER A 29 -26.60 24.84 -35.98
N ALA A 30 -25.41 24.44 -36.43
CA ALA A 30 -24.60 25.20 -37.36
C ALA A 30 -24.57 24.49 -38.69
N ALA A 31 -25.10 25.16 -39.71
CA ALA A 31 -25.14 24.73 -41.09
C ALA A 31 -23.72 24.72 -41.71
N PRO A 32 -23.46 23.87 -42.73
CA PRO A 32 -22.15 23.79 -43.38
C PRO A 32 -21.99 24.94 -44.39
N VAL A 33 -20.93 25.71 -44.26
CA VAL A 33 -20.48 26.66 -45.29
C VAL A 33 -19.49 25.90 -46.18
N THR A 34 -19.95 25.53 -47.37
CA THR A 34 -19.09 25.10 -48.47
C THR A 34 -18.56 26.34 -49.19
N LEU A 35 -17.26 26.52 -49.25
CA LEU A 35 -16.54 27.26 -50.30
C LEU A 35 -15.03 27.18 -50.05
N PHE A 36 -14.32 26.37 -50.80
CA PHE A 36 -13.21 26.68 -51.71
C PHE A 36 -12.58 25.38 -52.22
N PRO A 37 -12.41 25.26 -53.56
CA PRO A 37 -11.73 24.10 -54.18
C PRO A 37 -10.21 24.33 -54.25
N PHE A 38 -9.49 23.21 -54.29
CA PHE A 38 -8.10 23.09 -54.75
C PHE A 38 -6.98 23.61 -53.84
N PHE A 39 -6.62 22.83 -52.85
CA PHE A 39 -5.21 22.53 -52.54
C PHE A 39 -5.13 21.07 -52.11
N THR A 40 -4.60 20.22 -52.96
CA THR A 40 -4.17 18.88 -52.60
C THR A 40 -2.94 19.05 -51.69
N VAL A 41 -3.14 18.96 -50.39
CA VAL A 41 -2.06 18.84 -49.43
C VAL A 41 -1.58 17.38 -49.50
N PRO A 42 -0.28 17.11 -49.80
CA PRO A 42 0.23 15.75 -49.70
C PRO A 42 0.01 15.28 -48.25
N SER A 43 -0.56 14.05 -48.15
CA SER A 43 -0.76 13.41 -46.83
C SER A 43 0.58 13.35 -46.11
N ALA A 44 0.75 14.23 -45.13
CA ALA A 44 1.80 14.05 -44.15
C ALA A 44 1.47 12.76 -43.39
N GLN A 45 2.22 11.71 -43.70
CA GLN A 45 2.24 10.52 -42.88
C GLN A 45 2.51 10.99 -41.43
N ALA A 46 1.49 10.85 -40.61
CA ALA A 46 1.65 11.08 -39.20
C ALA A 46 2.82 10.17 -38.72
N TYR A 47 3.95 10.81 -38.42
CA TYR A 47 5.04 10.18 -37.71
C TYR A 47 4.48 9.78 -36.33
N GLN A 48 4.09 8.52 -36.21
CA GLN A 48 3.85 7.93 -34.91
C GLN A 48 5.23 7.66 -34.33
N PRO A 49 5.66 8.38 -33.30
CA PRO A 49 6.83 7.95 -32.56
C PRO A 49 6.44 6.59 -31.96
N SER A 50 7.00 5.53 -32.50
CA SER A 50 7.04 4.25 -31.83
C SER A 50 7.83 4.51 -30.55
N VAL A 51 7.12 4.71 -29.45
CA VAL A 51 7.71 4.63 -28.10
C VAL A 51 8.11 3.16 -27.97
N GLN A 52 9.30 2.86 -28.46
CA GLN A 52 10.01 1.67 -28.12
C GLN A 52 10.27 1.81 -26.62
N ALA A 53 9.44 1.14 -25.82
CA ALA A 53 9.71 1.01 -24.40
C ALA A 53 11.15 0.48 -24.32
N ALA A 54 12.05 1.30 -23.77
CA ALA A 54 13.38 0.84 -23.43
C ALA A 54 13.19 -0.45 -22.60
N PRO A 55 14.02 -1.49 -22.82
CA PRO A 55 13.97 -2.67 -21.99
C PRO A 55 14.10 -2.18 -20.54
N ASP A 56 13.14 -2.57 -19.73
CA ASP A 56 13.13 -2.26 -18.31
C ASP A 56 14.30 -3.05 -17.69
N GLU A 57 15.49 -2.45 -17.66
CA GLU A 57 16.71 -3.05 -17.10
C GLU A 57 16.58 -3.32 -15.59
N ASN A 58 15.40 -3.06 -15.04
CA ASN A 58 15.06 -3.34 -13.65
C ASN A 58 14.25 -4.64 -13.48
N GLN A 59 14.28 -5.54 -14.46
CA GLN A 59 13.91 -6.93 -14.29
C GLN A 59 15.04 -7.71 -13.58
N GLY A 60 15.54 -7.18 -12.48
CA GLY A 60 16.12 -8.03 -11.45
C GLY A 60 15.07 -9.07 -11.12
N SER A 61 15.38 -10.36 -11.34
CA SER A 61 14.51 -11.50 -11.16
C SER A 61 13.61 -11.30 -9.94
N ALA A 62 12.34 -10.97 -10.20
CA ALA A 62 11.38 -10.75 -9.12
C ALA A 62 11.37 -12.04 -8.32
N VAL A 63 11.89 -12.00 -7.09
CA VAL A 63 11.91 -13.16 -6.21
C VAL A 63 10.48 -13.65 -6.09
N GLU A 64 10.19 -14.78 -6.72
CA GLU A 64 8.82 -15.29 -6.72
C GLU A 64 8.45 -15.71 -5.31
N MET A 65 7.54 -14.97 -4.70
CA MET A 65 7.07 -15.26 -3.35
C MET A 65 6.34 -16.61 -3.35
N PRO A 66 6.70 -17.54 -2.45
CA PRO A 66 6.00 -18.81 -2.30
C PRO A 66 4.48 -18.62 -2.18
N ALA A 67 3.70 -19.49 -2.84
CA ALA A 67 2.23 -19.36 -2.87
C ALA A 67 1.60 -19.25 -1.47
N ARG A 68 2.16 -19.96 -0.47
CA ARG A 68 1.69 -19.90 0.92
C ARG A 68 1.78 -18.52 1.55
N LEU A 69 2.74 -17.68 1.10
CA LEU A 69 2.98 -16.33 1.63
C LEU A 69 2.23 -15.23 0.83
N LYS A 70 1.71 -15.57 -0.35
CA LYS A 70 0.92 -14.62 -1.13
C LYS A 70 -0.36 -14.24 -0.38
N ARG A 71 -0.83 -13.01 -0.58
CA ARG A 71 -2.09 -12.52 -0.03
C ARG A 71 -3.26 -13.39 -0.50
N GLN A 72 -4.09 -13.87 0.44
CA GLN A 72 -5.26 -14.68 0.14
C GLN A 72 -6.34 -14.54 1.21
N ILE A 73 -7.60 -14.73 0.82
CA ILE A 73 -8.73 -14.83 1.76
C ILE A 73 -8.75 -16.26 2.26
N VAL A 74 -8.85 -16.43 3.58
CA VAL A 74 -8.86 -17.73 4.24
C VAL A 74 -10.02 -17.83 5.22
N SER A 75 -10.48 -19.05 5.50
CA SER A 75 -11.36 -19.33 6.63
C SER A 75 -10.57 -19.06 7.92
N TYR A 76 -11.12 -18.22 8.79
CA TYR A 76 -10.48 -17.82 10.04
C TYR A 76 -11.54 -17.59 11.12
N PRO A 77 -12.06 -18.66 11.72
CA PRO A 77 -13.00 -18.54 12.82
C PRO A 77 -12.36 -17.83 14.01
N THR A 78 -12.88 -16.68 14.37
CA THR A 78 -12.37 -15.88 15.48
C THR A 78 -13.49 -15.06 16.12
N ARG A 79 -13.31 -14.68 17.39
CA ARG A 79 -14.19 -13.75 18.10
C ARG A 79 -13.73 -12.30 17.99
N GLU A 80 -12.63 -12.05 17.32
CA GLU A 80 -12.13 -10.69 17.11
C GLU A 80 -13.02 -9.93 16.13
N ALA A 81 -13.20 -8.64 16.39
CA ALA A 81 -14.03 -7.79 15.54
C ALA A 81 -13.40 -7.61 14.13
N PRO A 82 -14.22 -7.41 13.09
CA PRO A 82 -13.72 -7.00 11.78
C PRO A 82 -12.83 -5.76 11.88
N GLY A 83 -11.75 -5.73 11.11
CA GLY A 83 -10.72 -4.69 11.17
C GLY A 83 -9.59 -4.98 12.17
N THR A 84 -9.70 -6.03 12.98
CA THR A 84 -8.58 -6.46 13.83
C THR A 84 -7.48 -7.07 12.98
N VAL A 85 -6.23 -6.73 13.31
CA VAL A 85 -5.04 -7.37 12.76
C VAL A 85 -4.49 -8.35 13.81
N ILE A 86 -4.28 -9.60 13.39
CA ILE A 86 -3.69 -10.65 14.24
C ILE A 86 -2.37 -11.06 13.62
N ILE A 87 -1.29 -11.03 14.42
CA ILE A 87 0.05 -11.44 13.98
C ILE A 87 0.37 -12.79 14.61
N ASP A 88 0.63 -13.76 13.78
CA ASP A 88 1.03 -15.11 14.13
C ASP A 88 2.53 -15.26 13.81
N THR A 89 3.36 -14.83 14.74
CA THR A 89 4.80 -14.81 14.58
C THR A 89 5.40 -16.19 14.27
N PRO A 90 5.01 -17.28 15.00
CA PRO A 90 5.57 -18.61 14.71
C PRO A 90 5.32 -19.10 13.29
N ASN A 91 4.21 -18.73 12.67
CA ASN A 91 3.84 -19.15 11.33
C ASN A 91 4.18 -18.10 10.26
N THR A 92 4.72 -16.94 10.65
CA THR A 92 5.04 -15.82 9.76
C THR A 92 3.84 -15.32 8.95
N TYR A 93 2.67 -15.22 9.60
CA TYR A 93 1.44 -14.71 9.01
C TYR A 93 0.86 -13.52 9.76
N LEU A 94 0.23 -12.65 8.99
CA LEU A 94 -0.65 -11.60 9.47
C LEU A 94 -2.06 -11.86 8.93
N TYR A 95 -3.06 -11.77 9.79
CA TYR A 95 -4.47 -11.90 9.42
C TYR A 95 -5.19 -10.58 9.66
N TYR A 96 -5.85 -10.08 8.63
CA TYR A 96 -6.77 -8.95 8.74
C TYR A 96 -8.20 -9.51 8.77
N VAL A 97 -8.86 -9.40 9.91
CA VAL A 97 -10.19 -9.97 10.15
C VAL A 97 -11.23 -9.23 9.33
N LEU A 98 -12.00 -9.98 8.52
CA LEU A 98 -13.10 -9.44 7.69
C LEU A 98 -14.46 -9.59 8.39
N GLY A 99 -14.61 -10.52 9.33
CA GLY A 99 -15.87 -10.98 9.85
C GLY A 99 -16.38 -12.21 9.10
N GLY A 100 -17.51 -12.76 9.54
CA GLY A 100 -18.10 -13.95 8.90
C GLY A 100 -17.19 -15.19 8.89
N GLY A 101 -16.26 -15.30 9.83
CA GLY A 101 -15.29 -16.41 9.88
C GLY A 101 -14.20 -16.33 8.81
N GLN A 102 -13.92 -15.16 8.26
CA GLN A 102 -12.93 -14.94 7.21
C GLN A 102 -11.89 -13.89 7.60
N ALA A 103 -10.69 -14.03 7.06
CA ALA A 103 -9.63 -13.03 7.13
C ALA A 103 -8.83 -12.98 5.83
N ILE A 104 -8.19 -11.82 5.58
CA ILE A 104 -7.13 -11.74 4.59
C ILE A 104 -5.83 -12.15 5.29
N ARG A 105 -5.18 -13.18 4.80
CA ARG A 105 -3.87 -13.61 5.27
C ARG A 105 -2.76 -13.04 4.38
N TYR A 106 -1.71 -12.59 5.02
CA TYR A 106 -0.46 -12.13 4.40
C TYR A 106 0.70 -12.91 4.97
N GLY A 107 1.67 -13.30 4.15
CA GLY A 107 2.99 -13.68 4.61
C GLY A 107 3.73 -12.44 5.12
N ILE A 108 4.46 -12.58 6.23
CA ILE A 108 5.25 -11.50 6.83
C ILE A 108 6.66 -11.97 7.16
N GLY A 109 7.59 -11.00 7.23
CA GLY A 109 8.83 -11.16 7.97
C GLY A 109 8.60 -10.75 9.41
N VAL A 110 9.25 -11.42 10.34
CA VAL A 110 9.19 -11.09 11.77
C VAL A 110 10.51 -10.52 12.25
N GLY A 111 10.46 -9.77 13.36
CA GLY A 111 11.68 -9.24 13.97
C GLY A 111 12.63 -10.36 14.37
N ARG A 112 13.93 -10.07 14.36
CA ARG A 112 14.98 -11.00 14.80
C ARG A 112 14.77 -11.42 16.26
N GLU A 113 15.39 -12.53 16.67
CA GLU A 113 15.45 -12.95 18.06
C GLU A 113 15.85 -11.79 18.98
N GLY A 114 15.15 -11.66 20.11
CA GLY A 114 15.28 -10.53 21.05
C GLY A 114 14.27 -9.40 20.82
N PHE A 115 13.53 -9.38 19.71
CA PHE A 115 12.37 -8.51 19.48
C PHE A 115 11.05 -9.26 19.67
N THR A 116 11.06 -10.28 20.51
CA THR A 116 9.85 -11.03 20.85
C THR A 116 8.98 -10.18 21.77
N TRP A 117 7.82 -9.80 21.27
CA TRP A 117 6.81 -9.09 22.00
C TRP A 117 5.45 -9.71 21.70
N SER A 118 4.61 -9.79 22.72
CA SER A 118 3.23 -10.23 22.58
C SER A 118 2.31 -9.32 23.35
N GLY A 119 1.09 -9.13 22.86
CA GLY A 119 0.11 -8.28 23.53
C GLY A 119 -0.90 -7.69 22.58
N VAL A 120 -1.66 -6.72 23.05
CA VAL A 120 -2.66 -5.97 22.27
C VAL A 120 -2.24 -4.51 22.22
N GLN A 121 -2.20 -3.96 21.02
CA GLN A 121 -1.91 -2.54 20.79
C GLN A 121 -2.91 -1.95 19.81
N ALA A 122 -3.04 -0.63 19.83
CA ALA A 122 -3.76 0.11 18.80
C ALA A 122 -2.79 0.63 17.74
N VAL A 123 -3.24 0.67 16.48
CA VAL A 123 -2.54 1.46 15.46
C VAL A 123 -2.84 2.94 15.73
N THR A 124 -1.83 3.69 16.13
CA THR A 124 -1.97 5.11 16.53
C THR A 124 -1.61 6.07 15.41
N LYS A 125 -0.78 5.63 14.45
CA LYS A 125 -0.36 6.44 13.31
C LYS A 125 -0.14 5.56 12.09
N LYS A 126 -0.47 6.08 10.91
CA LYS A 126 -0.12 5.53 9.59
C LYS A 126 0.73 6.56 8.86
N ALA A 127 1.74 6.10 8.14
CA ALA A 127 2.60 6.96 7.33
C ALA A 127 2.87 6.33 5.97
N GLU A 128 2.91 7.16 4.93
CA GLU A 128 3.40 6.80 3.61
C GLU A 128 4.86 7.23 3.51
N TRP A 129 5.69 6.38 2.91
CA TRP A 129 7.12 6.59 2.75
C TRP A 129 7.78 7.15 4.03
N PRO A 130 7.67 6.42 5.18
CA PRO A 130 8.15 6.92 6.45
C PRO A 130 9.68 7.05 6.46
N ASP A 131 10.19 8.07 7.12
CA ASP A 131 11.60 8.13 7.47
C ASP A 131 11.98 7.01 8.42
N TRP A 132 13.20 6.55 8.31
CA TRP A 132 13.75 5.52 9.18
C TRP A 132 14.91 6.04 10.01
N THR A 133 14.79 5.89 11.31
CA THR A 133 15.86 6.09 12.28
C THR A 133 16.09 4.75 12.97
N PRO A 134 17.25 4.12 12.78
CA PRO A 134 17.57 2.87 13.45
C PRO A 134 17.52 3.03 14.98
N PRO A 135 16.95 2.06 15.72
CA PRO A 135 17.05 2.06 17.19
C PRO A 135 18.51 2.03 17.67
N PRO A 136 18.82 2.64 18.83
CA PRO A 136 20.19 2.65 19.37
C PRO A 136 20.84 1.27 19.46
N GLU A 137 20.06 0.25 19.84
CA GLU A 137 20.54 -1.12 19.96
C GLU A 137 20.92 -1.71 18.60
N MET A 138 20.24 -1.29 17.53
CA MET A 138 20.57 -1.70 16.16
C MET A 138 21.88 -1.04 15.74
N ILE A 139 22.07 0.24 16.02
CA ILE A 139 23.31 0.95 15.75
C ILE A 139 24.48 0.33 16.53
N ALA A 140 24.27 -0.07 17.78
CA ALA A 140 25.29 -0.73 18.58
C ALA A 140 25.76 -2.06 17.95
N ARG A 141 24.84 -2.83 17.36
CA ARG A 141 25.18 -4.08 16.64
C ARG A 141 25.73 -3.85 15.25
N GLN A 142 25.35 -2.76 14.60
CA GLN A 142 25.67 -2.43 13.21
C GLN A 142 26.06 -0.95 13.10
N PRO A 143 27.27 -0.57 13.53
CA PRO A 143 27.68 0.84 13.60
C PRO A 143 27.76 1.56 12.23
N TYR A 144 27.82 0.80 11.15
CA TYR A 144 27.85 1.31 9.78
C TYR A 144 26.48 1.77 9.25
N LEU A 145 25.39 1.50 9.96
CA LEU A 145 24.07 1.96 9.55
C LEU A 145 23.97 3.49 9.60
N PRO A 146 23.21 4.09 8.66
CA PRO A 146 22.95 5.52 8.70
C PRO A 146 22.16 5.87 9.97
N ARG A 147 22.39 7.05 10.53
CA ARG A 147 21.66 7.54 11.69
C ARG A 147 20.23 7.94 11.36
N HIS A 148 19.98 8.23 10.10
CA HIS A 148 18.68 8.59 9.55
C HIS A 148 18.65 8.24 8.06
N MET A 149 17.48 7.81 7.56
CA MET A 149 17.22 7.60 6.15
C MET A 149 15.83 8.15 5.81
N ALA A 150 15.79 9.04 4.83
CA ALA A 150 14.54 9.58 4.31
C ALA A 150 13.65 8.48 3.71
N GLY A 151 12.34 8.69 3.68
CA GLY A 151 11.40 7.80 3.00
C GLY A 151 11.72 7.67 1.51
N GLY A 152 11.49 6.48 0.96
CA GLY A 152 11.74 6.20 -0.46
C GLY A 152 12.00 4.72 -0.73
N PRO A 153 12.19 4.33 -2.01
CA PRO A 153 12.33 2.92 -2.40
C PRO A 153 13.50 2.18 -1.73
N GLY A 154 14.59 2.89 -1.41
CA GLY A 154 15.75 2.32 -0.70
C GLY A 154 15.56 2.18 0.81
N ASN A 155 14.48 2.72 1.37
CA ASN A 155 14.23 2.70 2.81
C ASN A 155 13.72 1.32 3.26
N PRO A 156 14.29 0.71 4.30
CA PRO A 156 13.90 -0.63 4.76
C PRO A 156 12.45 -0.72 5.26
N LEU A 157 11.81 0.39 5.61
CA LEU A 157 10.40 0.41 6.01
C LEU A 157 9.44 0.30 4.84
N GLY A 158 9.93 0.42 3.60
CA GLY A 158 9.10 0.39 2.41
C GLY A 158 8.10 1.55 2.33
N ALA A 159 7.07 1.38 1.51
CA ALA A 159 6.15 2.45 1.16
C ALA A 159 5.20 2.88 2.28
N ARG A 160 4.97 2.04 3.30
CA ARG A 160 3.98 2.32 4.36
C ARG A 160 4.37 1.73 5.70
N ALA A 161 4.02 2.45 6.77
CA ALA A 161 4.14 1.96 8.14
C ALA A 161 2.89 2.27 8.98
N MET A 162 2.60 1.36 9.91
CA MET A 162 1.61 1.50 10.97
C MET A 162 2.31 1.42 12.32
N TYR A 163 2.20 2.48 13.12
CA TYR A 163 2.85 2.57 14.43
C TYR A 163 1.92 2.02 15.51
N LEU A 164 2.49 1.28 16.47
CA LEU A 164 1.75 0.51 17.46
C LEU A 164 1.85 1.16 18.85
N GLY A 165 0.76 1.84 19.25
CA GLY A 165 0.72 2.53 20.53
C GLY A 165 1.84 3.55 20.69
N GLY A 166 2.34 3.69 21.92
CA GLY A 166 3.54 4.46 22.23
C GLY A 166 4.85 3.66 22.20
N THR A 167 4.85 2.50 21.50
CA THR A 167 6.00 1.60 21.45
C THR A 167 6.93 1.91 20.27
N VAL A 168 8.09 1.29 20.24
CA VAL A 168 9.02 1.33 19.09
C VAL A 168 8.58 0.40 17.96
N TYR A 169 7.56 -0.43 18.18
CA TYR A 169 7.11 -1.42 17.21
C TYR A 169 6.23 -0.81 16.14
N ARG A 170 6.34 -1.38 14.95
CA ARG A 170 5.54 -0.98 13.79
C ARG A 170 5.35 -2.15 12.84
N ILE A 171 4.25 -2.14 12.09
CA ILE A 171 4.06 -2.97 10.92
C ILE A 171 4.43 -2.10 9.74
N HIS A 172 5.32 -2.57 8.86
CA HIS A 172 5.80 -1.78 7.74
C HIS A 172 6.02 -2.63 6.50
N GLY A 173 6.18 -1.99 5.35
CA GLY A 173 6.60 -2.64 4.12
C GLY A 173 8.05 -3.11 4.19
N THR A 174 8.60 -3.47 3.05
CA THR A 174 10.01 -3.85 2.94
C THR A 174 10.54 -3.49 1.56
N ASN A 175 11.82 -3.16 1.47
CA ASN A 175 12.59 -3.11 0.25
C ASN A 175 13.33 -4.44 -0.03
N ALA A 176 13.13 -5.45 0.81
CA ALA A 176 13.79 -6.75 0.74
C ALA A 176 12.74 -7.88 0.81
N PRO A 177 11.91 -8.08 -0.24
CA PRO A 177 10.78 -9.02 -0.24
C PRO A 177 11.21 -10.49 0.02
N GLN A 178 12.46 -10.84 -0.25
CA GLN A 178 13.01 -12.17 0.06
C GLN A 178 13.06 -12.48 1.57
N THR A 179 12.88 -11.47 2.43
CA THR A 179 12.82 -11.66 3.90
C THR A 179 11.41 -12.00 4.41
N ILE A 180 10.42 -12.06 3.53
CA ILE A 180 9.07 -12.48 3.90
C ILE A 180 9.07 -14.01 4.12
N GLY A 181 8.58 -14.42 5.28
CA GLY A 181 8.52 -15.83 5.68
C GLY A 181 9.71 -16.31 6.53
N THR A 182 10.55 -15.35 6.96
CA THR A 182 11.67 -15.62 7.89
C THR A 182 11.45 -14.87 9.20
#